data_c7577525841f5f3276cf8ad3a25ab3e1
#
_entry.id   c7577525841f5f3276cf8ad3a25ab3e1
#
_cell.length_a   1.000
_cell.length_b   1.000
_cell.length_c   1.000
_cell.angle_alpha   90.00
_cell.angle_beta   90.00
_cell.angle_gamma   90.00
#
_symmetry.space_group_name_H-M   'P 1'
#
loop_
_entity.id
_entity.type
_entity.pdbx_description
1 polymer ?
#
loop_
_entity_poly.entity_id
_entity_poly.type
_entity_poly.pdbx_seq_one_letter_code
_entity_poly.pdbx_strand_id
1 'polypeptide(L)'
;MLKDEEKAAKRARKFNSDIDLEVEFYTRGYDYWMKFHNDMEREGVVSGGDIDFIKSLASYIVRGSLPSKPQIKKLLKIITKAEDAGYIMPQ
;
A
#
# COMPACT_ATOMS: atom_id res chain seq x y z
N MET A 1 4.67 19.90 -19.72
CA MET A 1 5.61 18.87 -20.16
C MET A 1 5.21 17.53 -19.57
N LEU A 2 5.05 16.56 -20.43
CA LEU A 2 4.68 15.23 -19.98
C LEU A 2 5.66 14.65 -18.96
N LYS A 3 6.94 14.86 -19.22
CA LYS A 3 7.96 14.35 -18.31
C LYS A 3 7.85 14.94 -16.92
N ASP A 4 7.53 16.22 -16.83
CA ASP A 4 7.36 16.88 -15.55
C ASP A 4 6.13 16.35 -14.84
N GLU A 5 5.06 16.12 -15.59
CA GLU A 5 3.84 15.55 -15.03
C GLU A 5 4.08 14.14 -14.55
N GLU A 6 4.81 13.35 -15.33
CA GLU A 6 5.15 11.99 -14.91
C GLU A 6 6.00 11.99 -13.65
N LYS A 7 6.98 12.89 -13.57
CA LYS A 7 7.82 13.00 -12.39
C LYS A 7 7.00 13.40 -11.17
N ALA A 8 6.08 14.33 -11.35
CA ALA A 8 5.22 14.76 -10.25
C ALA A 8 4.36 13.60 -9.76
N ALA A 9 3.81 12.82 -10.67
CA ALA A 9 3.01 11.66 -10.31
C ALA A 9 3.85 10.63 -9.56
N LYS A 10 5.06 10.38 -10.04
CA LYS A 10 5.96 9.42 -9.38
C LYS A 10 6.36 9.89 -8.00
N ARG A 11 6.61 11.19 -7.84
CA ARG A 11 6.98 11.74 -6.54
C ARG A 11 5.82 11.67 -5.55
N ALA A 12 4.60 11.58 -6.02
CA ALA A 12 3.45 11.46 -5.16
C ALA A 12 3.33 10.05 -4.57
N ARG A 13 4.01 9.07 -5.17
CA ARG A 13 3.95 7.70 -4.66
C ARG A 13 4.75 7.57 -3.38
N LYS A 14 4.16 6.89 -2.40
CA LYS A 14 4.78 6.69 -1.10
C LYS A 14 5.87 5.64 -1.15
N PHE A 15 5.63 4.58 -1.90
CA PHE A 15 6.54 3.44 -1.98
C PHE A 15 6.92 3.18 -3.42
N ASN A 16 8.22 3.17 -3.71
CA ASN A 16 8.72 2.97 -5.07
C ASN A 16 9.13 1.54 -5.36
N SER A 17 9.36 0.74 -4.33
CA SER A 17 9.82 -0.63 -4.50
C SER A 17 9.37 -1.47 -3.32
N ASP A 18 9.48 -2.79 -3.50
CA ASP A 18 9.17 -3.74 -2.43
C ASP A 18 10.14 -3.59 -1.26
N ILE A 19 11.40 -3.16 -1.53
CA ILE A 19 12.36 -2.91 -0.46
C ILE A 19 11.91 -1.75 0.41
N ASP A 20 11.46 -0.65 -0.21
CA ASP A 20 10.94 0.50 0.52
C ASP A 20 9.76 0.10 1.39
N LEU A 21 8.85 -0.68 0.83
CA LEU A 21 7.66 -1.12 1.54
C LEU A 21 8.02 -2.04 2.70
N GLU A 22 8.96 -2.96 2.48
CA GLU A 22 9.40 -3.89 3.50
C GLU A 22 9.95 -3.15 4.71
N VAL A 23 10.74 -2.11 4.46
CA VAL A 23 11.33 -1.29 5.53
C VAL A 23 10.25 -0.52 6.27
N GLU A 24 9.28 0.03 5.55
CA GLU A 24 8.25 0.90 6.13
C GLU A 24 7.06 0.18 6.72
N PHE A 25 6.90 -1.10 6.41
CA PHE A 25 5.68 -1.82 6.81
C PHE A 25 5.42 -1.74 8.32
N TYR A 26 6.40 -2.13 9.12
CA TYR A 26 6.26 -2.10 10.57
C TYR A 26 6.33 -0.67 11.12
N THR A 27 7.15 0.17 10.50
CA THR A 27 7.30 1.56 10.94
C THR A 27 5.97 2.30 10.90
N ARG A 28 5.16 2.05 9.88
CA ARG A 28 3.88 2.71 9.74
C ARG A 28 2.85 2.22 10.76
N GLY A 29 2.92 0.95 11.15
CA GLY A 29 2.07 0.41 12.19
C GLY A 29 0.71 -0.09 11.71
N TYR A 30 0.04 -0.81 12.61
CA TYR A 30 -1.23 -1.46 12.31
C TYR A 30 -2.31 -0.46 11.87
N ASP A 31 -2.44 0.64 12.59
CA ASP A 31 -3.50 1.62 12.29
C ASP A 31 -3.35 2.23 10.90
N TYR A 32 -2.12 2.44 10.46
CA TYR A 32 -1.85 2.96 9.12
C TYR A 32 -2.42 2.03 8.06
N TRP A 33 -2.14 0.74 8.17
CA TRP A 33 -2.59 -0.24 7.18
C TRP A 33 -4.09 -0.50 7.27
N MET A 34 -4.67 -0.40 8.45
CA MET A 34 -6.12 -0.52 8.60
C MET A 34 -6.83 0.71 8.01
N LYS A 35 -6.21 1.88 8.12
CA LYS A 35 -6.76 3.06 7.44
C LYS A 35 -6.75 2.84 5.93
N PHE A 36 -5.66 2.30 5.40
CA PHE A 36 -5.57 1.98 3.98
C PHE A 36 -6.65 0.96 3.59
N HIS A 37 -6.81 -0.08 4.40
CA HIS A 37 -7.86 -1.07 4.19
C HIS A 37 -9.24 -0.42 4.11
N ASN A 38 -9.55 0.41 5.08
CA ASN A 38 -10.86 1.07 5.15
C ASN A 38 -11.07 2.01 3.97
N ASP A 39 -10.02 2.73 3.57
CA ASP A 39 -10.08 3.62 2.43
C ASP A 39 -10.34 2.84 1.15
N MET A 40 -9.67 1.69 0.98
CA MET A 40 -9.87 0.86 -0.21
C MET A 40 -11.28 0.30 -0.26
N GLU A 41 -11.82 -0.07 0.90
CA GLU A 41 -13.18 -0.56 0.99
C GLU A 41 -14.18 0.53 0.59
N ARG A 42 -13.93 1.74 1.01
CA ARG A 42 -14.79 2.88 0.70
C ARG A 42 -14.65 3.31 -0.76
N GLU A 43 -13.40 3.37 -1.27
CA GLU A 43 -13.14 3.86 -2.62
C GLU A 43 -13.48 2.86 -3.71
N GLY A 44 -13.38 1.58 -3.41
CA GLY A 44 -13.71 0.54 -4.37
C GLY A 44 -12.77 0.46 -5.57
N VAL A 45 -11.51 0.89 -5.41
CA VAL A 45 -10.54 0.91 -6.53
C VAL A 45 -9.73 -0.36 -6.65
N VAL A 46 -9.83 -1.27 -5.67
CA VAL A 46 -9.19 -2.58 -5.73
C VAL A 46 -10.21 -3.65 -5.43
N SER A 47 -9.89 -4.90 -5.75
CA SER A 47 -10.84 -6.01 -5.57
C SER A 47 -11.08 -6.33 -4.10
N GLY A 48 -12.19 -7.03 -3.82
CA GLY A 48 -12.48 -7.50 -2.46
C GLY A 48 -11.39 -8.39 -1.90
N GLY A 49 -10.81 -9.24 -2.75
CA GLY A 49 -9.70 -10.09 -2.35
C GLY A 49 -8.47 -9.28 -1.95
N ASP A 50 -8.22 -8.19 -2.65
CA ASP A 50 -7.10 -7.30 -2.32
C ASP A 50 -7.35 -6.59 -0.99
N ILE A 51 -8.59 -6.18 -0.75
CA ILE A 51 -8.97 -5.53 0.51
C ILE A 51 -8.76 -6.49 1.68
N ASP A 52 -9.21 -7.74 1.53
CA ASP A 52 -9.01 -8.76 2.56
C ASP A 52 -7.54 -9.04 2.80
N PHE A 53 -6.75 -9.02 1.73
CA PHE A 53 -5.31 -9.23 1.83
C PHE A 53 -4.64 -8.14 2.68
N ILE A 54 -5.04 -6.88 2.48
CA ILE A 54 -4.51 -5.75 3.27
C ILE A 54 -4.79 -5.98 4.75
N LYS A 55 -6.00 -6.37 5.08
CA LYS A 55 -6.38 -6.62 6.48
C LYS A 55 -5.58 -7.77 7.08
N SER A 56 -5.44 -8.86 6.32
CA SER A 56 -4.66 -10.01 6.77
C SER A 56 -3.22 -9.63 7.05
N LEU A 57 -2.64 -8.83 6.14
CA LEU A 57 -1.26 -8.43 6.28
C LEU A 57 -1.07 -7.48 7.46
N ALA A 58 -2.01 -6.57 7.68
CA ALA A 58 -1.96 -5.67 8.84
C ALA A 58 -1.90 -6.45 10.15
N SER A 59 -2.60 -7.57 10.22
CA SER A 59 -2.62 -8.39 11.43
C SER A 59 -1.25 -8.99 11.77
N TYR A 60 -0.35 -9.08 10.78
CA TYR A 60 1.00 -9.55 11.02
C TYR A 60 1.75 -8.65 11.99
N ILE A 61 1.48 -7.35 11.92
CA ILE A 61 2.12 -6.38 12.82
C ILE A 61 1.73 -6.67 14.26
N VAL A 62 0.44 -6.94 14.48
CA VAL A 62 -0.08 -7.25 15.83
C VAL A 62 0.56 -8.53 16.37
N ARG A 63 0.76 -9.52 15.51
CA ARG A 63 1.33 -10.81 15.92
C ARG A 63 2.85 -10.80 15.97
N GLY A 64 3.49 -9.73 15.49
CA GLY A 64 4.94 -9.67 15.40
C GLY A 64 5.52 -10.56 14.32
N SER A 65 4.72 -10.94 13.32
CA SER A 65 5.16 -11.78 12.20
C SER A 65 5.62 -10.93 11.04
N LEU A 66 6.52 -11.49 10.23
CA LEU A 66 7.02 -10.79 9.04
C LEU A 66 6.30 -11.32 7.80
N PRO A 67 5.84 -10.43 6.92
CA PRO A 67 5.30 -10.88 5.63
C PRO A 67 6.42 -11.45 4.76
N SER A 68 6.06 -12.39 3.89
CA SER A 68 7.02 -12.94 2.95
C SER A 68 7.25 -11.94 1.82
N LYS A 69 8.34 -12.15 1.05
CA LYS A 69 8.61 -11.28 -0.10
C LYS A 69 7.48 -11.26 -1.12
N PRO A 70 6.88 -12.40 -1.49
CA PRO A 70 5.72 -12.36 -2.39
C PRO A 70 4.56 -11.57 -1.83
N GLN A 71 4.34 -11.62 -0.51
CA GLN A 71 3.27 -10.85 0.13
C GLN A 71 3.54 -9.35 0.04
N ILE A 72 4.79 -8.95 0.28
CA ILE A 72 5.18 -7.54 0.16
C ILE A 72 5.02 -7.07 -1.29
N LYS A 73 5.41 -7.89 -2.26
CA LYS A 73 5.23 -7.55 -3.67
C LYS A 73 3.77 -7.39 -4.04
N LYS A 74 2.92 -8.26 -3.50
CA LYS A 74 1.48 -8.14 -3.76
C LYS A 74 0.92 -6.86 -3.15
N LEU A 75 1.34 -6.54 -1.93
CA LEU A 75 0.91 -5.30 -1.28
C LEU A 75 1.34 -4.09 -2.10
N LEU A 76 2.57 -4.10 -2.62
CA LEU A 76 3.03 -3.01 -3.46
C LEU A 76 2.18 -2.86 -4.72
N LYS A 77 1.80 -3.97 -5.34
CA LYS A 77 0.92 -3.93 -6.50
C LYS A 77 -0.43 -3.31 -6.17
N ILE A 78 -0.98 -3.65 -5.00
CA ILE A 78 -2.25 -3.08 -4.55
C ILE A 78 -2.10 -1.58 -4.35
N ILE A 79 -1.03 -1.15 -3.70
CA ILE A 79 -0.75 0.27 -3.49
C ILE A 79 -0.62 1.01 -4.82
N THR A 80 0.13 0.43 -5.75
CA THR A 80 0.32 1.03 -7.07
C THR A 80 -1.02 1.18 -7.80
N LYS A 81 -1.84 0.15 -7.72
CA LYS A 81 -3.16 0.18 -8.35
C LYS A 81 -4.03 1.28 -7.75
N ALA A 82 -3.99 1.43 -6.43
CA ALA A 82 -4.74 2.48 -5.74
C ALA A 82 -4.24 3.86 -6.16
N GLU A 83 -2.93 4.04 -6.19
CA GLU A 83 -2.33 5.33 -6.58
C GLU A 83 -2.63 5.68 -8.03
N ASP A 84 -2.61 4.69 -8.90
CA ASP A 84 -2.95 4.89 -10.31
C ASP A 84 -4.41 5.32 -10.48
N ALA A 85 -5.27 4.94 -9.54
CA ALA A 85 -6.67 5.35 -9.52
C ALA A 85 -6.89 6.70 -8.83
N GLY A 86 -5.82 7.35 -8.38
CA GLY A 86 -5.89 8.68 -7.78
C GLY A 86 -5.80 8.73 -6.27
N TYR A 87 -5.68 7.58 -5.61
CA TYR A 87 -5.54 7.55 -4.17
C TYR A 87 -4.14 8.00 -3.76
N ILE A 88 -4.06 8.78 -2.69
CA ILE A 88 -2.78 9.24 -2.14
C ILE A 88 -2.58 8.57 -0.79
N MET A 89 -1.47 7.82 -0.66
CA MET A 89 -1.17 7.13 0.58
C MET A 89 -1.02 8.12 1.73
N PRO A 90 -1.57 7.82 2.92
CA PRO A 90 -1.44 8.69 4.08
C PRO A 90 0.02 8.88 4.49
N GLN A 91 0.29 10.03 5.08
CA GLN A 91 1.63 10.35 5.58
C GLN A 91 1.93 9.68 6.92
#